data_34656b786ed0aca202a7a512e8a78f03
#
_entry.id   34656b786ed0aca202a7a512e8a78f03
#
_cell.length_a   1.000
_cell.length_b   1.000
_cell.length_c   1.000
_cell.angle_alpha   90.00
_cell.angle_beta   90.00
_cell.angle_gamma   90.00
#
_symmetry.space_group_name_H-M   'P 1'
#
loop_
_entity.id
_entity.type
_entity.pdbx_description
1 polymer ?
#
loop_
_entity_poly.entity_id
_entity_poly.type
_entity_poly.pdbx_seq_one_letter_code
_entity_poly.pdbx_strand_id
1 'polypeptide(L)'
;MEQIYSMLGISAEVEAFGNVVLKDLKERFEKIDAVAEYNQAKVLRAMQEERVDGTCFAGSTGYGYNDNGRDKLEKVYARCFGTEAALVRPQITCGTHALAIALSANLLPGDELLSPVGKPYDTLENVIGTVPSACSLMEYGVSYRQVELMENGTFDYPAIREAINEKTKLVTIQRSKGYAMRPTFSVQQIGELIAFIKEIKPDVICMVDNCYGEFVDVIEPSNVGADMIVGSLIKNPGGGLAPIGGYICGKQSCIDRCAYRLSAPGLGQEVGASLDLNRALYQGFFLSPTVTAGALKGAVFAANVYEKLGFRVIPNGTEPRHDIIQAVELGSAEAMEAFCQGIQAAAPVDSYVTPIPYAMPGYNCDVIMAAGAFIQGSSIELSADGPIRAPYSVYFQGGLTWFHAKTGILMSLQKLYEKGLVKI
;
A
#
# COMPACT_ATOMS: atom_id res chain seq x y z
N MET A 1 23.34 27.63 2.51
CA MET A 1 22.19 26.70 2.46
C MET A 1 20.83 27.42 2.46
N GLU A 2 20.84 28.75 2.56
CA GLU A 2 19.61 29.57 2.67
C GLU A 2 18.76 29.74 1.39
N GLN A 3 19.18 29.19 0.24
CA GLN A 3 18.45 29.40 -1.03
C GLN A 3 17.98 28.13 -1.72
N ILE A 4 18.04 26.97 -1.06
CA ILE A 4 17.77 25.70 -1.73
C ILE A 4 16.30 25.61 -2.22
N TYR A 5 15.37 26.10 -1.42
CA TYR A 5 13.95 26.03 -1.76
C TYR A 5 13.49 27.18 -2.68
N SER A 6 14.18 28.32 -2.65
CA SER A 6 13.88 29.42 -3.58
C SER A 6 14.15 29.04 -5.04
N MET A 7 15.10 28.15 -5.31
CA MET A 7 15.35 27.60 -6.66
C MET A 7 14.17 26.78 -7.20
N LEU A 8 13.32 26.28 -6.31
CA LEU A 8 12.11 25.51 -6.63
C LEU A 8 10.84 26.37 -6.55
N GLY A 9 10.97 27.70 -6.42
CA GLY A 9 9.84 28.60 -6.34
C GLY A 9 9.12 28.61 -4.99
N ILE A 10 9.72 28.06 -3.94
CA ILE A 10 9.16 28.06 -2.58
C ILE A 10 9.60 29.36 -1.88
N SER A 11 8.64 30.14 -1.39
CA SER A 11 8.90 31.40 -0.69
C SER A 11 9.53 31.21 0.68
N ALA A 12 10.16 32.26 1.19
CA ALA A 12 10.79 32.24 2.52
C ALA A 12 9.76 32.01 3.64
N GLU A 13 8.55 32.50 3.48
CA GLU A 13 7.44 32.33 4.42
C GLU A 13 7.03 30.85 4.51
N VAL A 14 6.84 30.19 3.37
CA VAL A 14 6.48 28.76 3.31
C VAL A 14 7.60 27.90 3.87
N GLU A 15 8.85 28.18 3.53
CA GLU A 15 10.01 27.48 4.09
C GLU A 15 10.11 27.65 5.61
N ALA A 16 9.95 28.89 6.10
CA ALA A 16 10.00 29.19 7.54
C ALA A 16 8.88 28.44 8.30
N PHE A 17 7.67 28.42 7.75
CA PHE A 17 6.53 27.68 8.32
C PHE A 17 6.83 26.17 8.41
N GLY A 18 7.31 25.57 7.31
CA GLY A 18 7.71 24.17 7.29
C GLY A 18 8.81 23.85 8.30
N ASN A 19 9.80 24.74 8.48
CA ASN A 19 10.86 24.57 9.44
C ASN A 19 10.39 24.69 10.89
N VAL A 20 9.35 25.49 11.17
CA VAL A 20 8.70 25.53 12.49
C VAL A 20 8.02 24.20 12.79
N VAL A 21 7.26 23.65 11.83
CA VAL A 21 6.61 22.33 11.99
C VAL A 21 7.65 21.23 12.26
N LEU A 22 8.76 21.23 11.52
CA LEU A 22 9.80 20.19 11.66
C LEU A 22 10.45 20.11 13.04
N LYS A 23 10.55 21.22 13.76
CA LYS A 23 11.16 21.24 15.11
C LYS A 23 10.46 20.30 16.07
N ASP A 24 9.15 20.18 15.94
CA ASP A 24 8.30 19.38 16.82
C ASP A 24 8.25 17.89 16.43
N LEU A 25 8.84 17.51 15.25
CA LEU A 25 8.76 16.16 14.71
C LEU A 25 10.01 15.30 14.96
N LYS A 26 11.05 15.83 15.58
CA LYS A 26 12.33 15.14 15.74
C LYS A 26 12.19 13.78 16.40
N GLU A 27 11.58 13.71 17.56
CA GLU A 27 11.38 12.45 18.31
C GLU A 27 10.55 11.43 17.51
N ARG A 28 9.54 11.91 16.79
CA ARG A 28 8.70 11.05 15.96
C ARG A 28 9.47 10.47 14.76
N PHE A 29 10.33 11.25 14.15
CA PHE A 29 11.20 10.80 13.08
C PHE A 29 12.26 9.80 13.56
N GLU A 30 12.81 9.99 14.75
CA GLU A 30 13.73 9.02 15.36
C GLU A 30 13.04 7.65 15.58
N LYS A 31 11.76 7.64 15.99
CA LYS A 31 10.99 6.39 16.11
C LYS A 31 10.77 5.70 14.74
N ILE A 32 10.49 6.47 13.69
CA ILE A 32 10.36 5.95 12.33
C ILE A 32 11.70 5.35 11.85
N ASP A 33 12.81 6.04 12.12
CA ASP A 33 14.15 5.56 11.76
C ASP A 33 14.50 4.26 12.49
N ALA A 34 14.16 4.14 13.77
CA ALA A 34 14.40 2.91 14.54
C ALA A 34 13.61 1.71 13.97
N VAL A 35 12.37 1.91 13.52
CA VAL A 35 11.58 0.87 12.84
C VAL A 35 12.23 0.49 11.50
N ALA A 36 12.69 1.48 10.74
CA ALA A 36 13.36 1.24 9.47
C ALA A 36 14.68 0.48 9.65
N GLU A 37 15.47 0.84 10.65
CA GLU A 37 16.72 0.14 10.99
C GLU A 37 16.46 -1.33 11.34
N TYR A 38 15.46 -1.59 12.18
CA TYR A 38 15.06 -2.96 12.51
C TYR A 38 14.65 -3.76 11.26
N ASN A 39 13.81 -3.18 10.41
CA ASN A 39 13.36 -3.83 9.18
C ASN A 39 14.50 -4.02 8.18
N GLN A 40 15.44 -3.07 8.10
CA GLN A 40 16.65 -3.21 7.27
C GLN A 40 17.50 -4.40 7.70
N ALA A 41 17.69 -4.57 9.02
CA ALA A 41 18.41 -5.73 9.57
C ALA A 41 17.66 -7.04 9.27
N LYS A 42 16.32 -7.03 9.36
CA LYS A 42 15.45 -8.18 9.03
C LYS A 42 15.59 -8.61 7.57
N VAL A 43 15.55 -7.66 6.63
CA VAL A 43 15.74 -7.93 5.19
C VAL A 43 17.15 -8.44 4.92
N LEU A 44 18.18 -7.78 5.49
CA LEU A 44 19.57 -8.20 5.34
C LEU A 44 19.78 -9.63 5.83
N ARG A 45 19.25 -9.96 7.01
CA ARG A 45 19.32 -11.29 7.58
C ARG A 45 18.65 -12.34 6.69
N ALA A 46 17.47 -12.04 6.16
CA ALA A 46 16.76 -12.95 5.24
C ALA A 46 17.59 -13.25 3.99
N MET A 47 18.22 -12.22 3.39
CA MET A 47 19.10 -12.39 2.23
C MET A 47 20.35 -13.22 2.56
N GLN A 48 20.96 -13.02 3.73
CA GLN A 48 22.13 -13.78 4.18
C GLN A 48 21.79 -15.26 4.44
N GLU A 49 20.71 -15.53 5.13
CA GLU A 49 20.26 -16.89 5.45
C GLU A 49 19.90 -17.69 4.18
N GLU A 50 19.29 -17.03 3.19
CA GLU A 50 19.00 -17.64 1.89
C GLU A 50 20.22 -17.62 0.94
N ARG A 51 21.38 -17.16 1.41
CA ARG A 51 22.64 -17.14 0.65
C ARG A 51 22.48 -16.51 -0.75
N VAL A 52 21.90 -15.29 -0.76
CA VAL A 52 21.77 -14.52 -2.00
C VAL A 52 23.17 -14.21 -2.54
N ASP A 53 23.44 -14.58 -3.77
CA ASP A 53 24.72 -14.38 -4.45
C ASP A 53 24.52 -13.75 -5.85
N GLY A 54 25.61 -13.43 -6.54
CA GLY A 54 25.56 -12.76 -7.84
C GLY A 54 24.80 -13.53 -8.91
N THR A 55 24.68 -14.87 -8.81
CA THR A 55 23.93 -15.69 -9.78
C THR A 55 22.42 -15.49 -9.66
N CYS A 56 21.94 -15.04 -8.50
CA CYS A 56 20.53 -14.72 -8.30
C CYS A 56 20.04 -13.57 -9.19
N PHE A 57 20.94 -12.76 -9.73
CA PHE A 57 20.60 -11.63 -10.60
C PHE A 57 20.54 -11.99 -12.08
N ALA A 58 20.95 -13.20 -12.46
CA ALA A 58 20.75 -13.70 -13.80
C ALA A 58 19.26 -13.94 -14.04
N GLY A 59 18.77 -13.46 -15.18
CA GLY A 59 17.38 -13.68 -15.60
C GLY A 59 17.19 -14.99 -16.31
N SER A 60 15.95 -15.41 -16.40
CA SER A 60 15.50 -16.52 -17.21
C SER A 60 14.48 -16.07 -18.26
N THR A 61 14.27 -16.89 -19.29
CA THR A 61 13.31 -16.67 -20.38
C THR A 61 12.43 -17.90 -20.59
N GLY A 62 11.38 -17.78 -21.37
CA GLY A 62 10.49 -18.89 -21.69
C GLY A 62 9.79 -19.44 -20.44
N TYR A 63 9.91 -20.73 -20.20
CA TYR A 63 9.32 -21.37 -19.02
C TYR A 63 9.96 -20.94 -17.70
N GLY A 64 11.22 -20.52 -17.70
CA GLY A 64 11.92 -20.10 -16.49
C GLY A 64 12.18 -21.26 -15.51
N TYR A 65 12.35 -22.49 -15.99
CA TYR A 65 12.72 -23.61 -15.10
C TYR A 65 14.07 -23.35 -14.45
N ASN A 66 14.19 -23.72 -13.16
CA ASN A 66 15.41 -23.57 -12.37
C ASN A 66 15.90 -22.10 -12.27
N ASP A 67 15.00 -21.12 -12.28
CA ASP A 67 15.35 -19.72 -12.02
C ASP A 67 15.74 -19.55 -10.55
N ASN A 68 17.03 -19.73 -10.25
CA ASN A 68 17.56 -19.65 -8.89
C ASN A 68 17.28 -18.31 -8.23
N GLY A 69 17.34 -17.21 -9.00
CA GLY A 69 17.08 -15.86 -8.48
C GLY A 69 15.62 -15.68 -8.04
N ARG A 70 14.68 -16.11 -8.87
CA ARG A 70 13.25 -16.12 -8.54
C ARG A 70 12.96 -16.96 -7.30
N ASP A 71 13.45 -18.20 -7.27
CA ASP A 71 13.15 -19.13 -6.21
C ASP A 71 13.73 -18.70 -4.86
N LYS A 72 14.94 -18.12 -4.87
CA LYS A 72 15.52 -17.53 -3.66
C LYS A 72 14.83 -16.23 -3.23
N LEU A 73 14.36 -15.39 -4.16
CA LEU A 73 13.62 -14.17 -3.83
C LEU A 73 12.35 -14.51 -3.05
N GLU A 74 11.61 -15.53 -3.47
CA GLU A 74 10.43 -16.01 -2.78
C GLU A 74 10.75 -16.49 -1.36
N LYS A 75 11.85 -17.20 -1.16
CA LYS A 75 12.31 -17.60 0.18
C LYS A 75 12.73 -16.40 1.03
N VAL A 76 13.39 -15.39 0.46
CA VAL A 76 13.75 -14.16 1.16
C VAL A 76 12.50 -13.44 1.66
N TYR A 77 11.45 -13.31 0.82
CA TYR A 77 10.18 -12.72 1.24
C TYR A 77 9.51 -13.54 2.34
N ALA A 78 9.40 -14.86 2.15
CA ALA A 78 8.80 -15.75 3.15
C ALA A 78 9.50 -15.62 4.52
N ARG A 79 10.84 -15.64 4.52
CA ARG A 79 11.63 -15.47 5.74
C ARG A 79 11.48 -14.10 6.37
N CYS A 80 11.54 -13.06 5.57
CA CYS A 80 11.42 -11.68 6.05
C CYS A 80 10.04 -11.40 6.68
N PHE A 81 8.98 -11.92 6.09
CA PHE A 81 7.62 -11.76 6.58
C PHE A 81 7.13 -12.88 7.51
N GLY A 82 8.00 -13.86 7.83
CA GLY A 82 7.69 -14.93 8.77
C GLY A 82 6.58 -15.87 8.29
N THR A 83 6.58 -16.23 7.01
CA THR A 83 5.62 -17.14 6.39
C THR A 83 6.26 -18.45 5.94
N GLU A 84 5.43 -19.47 5.67
CA GLU A 84 5.92 -20.77 5.20
C GLU A 84 6.43 -20.72 3.76
N ALA A 85 5.76 -19.92 2.91
CA ALA A 85 6.07 -19.77 1.50
C ALA A 85 5.70 -18.38 0.98
N ALA A 86 6.19 -18.06 -0.20
CA ALA A 86 5.84 -16.84 -0.92
C ALA A 86 5.77 -17.10 -2.43
N LEU A 87 5.02 -16.24 -3.11
CA LEU A 87 4.96 -16.07 -4.56
C LEU A 87 5.29 -14.61 -4.85
N VAL A 88 6.44 -14.35 -5.50
CA VAL A 88 6.94 -13.00 -5.79
C VAL A 88 7.27 -12.93 -7.27
N ARG A 89 6.37 -12.35 -8.07
CA ARG A 89 6.39 -12.53 -9.51
C ARG A 89 6.13 -11.26 -10.31
N PRO A 90 6.92 -11.00 -11.36
CA PRO A 90 6.60 -9.95 -12.33
C PRO A 90 5.34 -10.27 -13.16
N GLN A 91 4.96 -11.54 -13.29
CA GLN A 91 3.73 -11.95 -13.98
C GLN A 91 2.45 -11.58 -13.20
N ILE A 92 2.55 -11.23 -11.93
CA ILE A 92 1.47 -10.62 -11.16
C ILE A 92 1.46 -9.13 -11.51
N THR A 93 0.59 -8.70 -12.40
CA THR A 93 0.68 -7.39 -13.07
C THR A 93 0.48 -6.18 -12.15
N CYS A 94 -0.22 -6.36 -11.02
CA CYS A 94 -0.52 -5.29 -10.05
C CYS A 94 -1.04 -5.87 -8.74
N GLY A 95 -1.27 -5.02 -7.73
CA GLY A 95 -1.85 -5.43 -6.45
C GLY A 95 -3.24 -6.05 -6.57
N THR A 96 -4.12 -5.48 -7.41
CA THR A 96 -5.44 -6.07 -7.68
C THR A 96 -5.33 -7.48 -8.25
N HIS A 97 -4.36 -7.73 -9.15
CA HIS A 97 -4.14 -9.07 -9.70
C HIS A 97 -3.61 -10.03 -8.62
N ALA A 98 -2.73 -9.59 -7.73
CA ALA A 98 -2.28 -10.40 -6.59
C ALA A 98 -3.46 -10.83 -5.70
N LEU A 99 -4.34 -9.89 -5.36
CA LEU A 99 -5.56 -10.15 -4.59
C LEU A 99 -6.52 -11.09 -5.34
N ALA A 100 -6.74 -10.87 -6.65
CA ALA A 100 -7.59 -11.73 -7.48
C ALA A 100 -7.08 -13.18 -7.52
N ILE A 101 -5.76 -13.38 -7.64
CA ILE A 101 -5.13 -14.70 -7.57
C ILE A 101 -5.37 -15.33 -6.20
N ALA A 102 -5.05 -14.62 -5.11
CA ALA A 102 -5.17 -15.13 -3.76
C ALA A 102 -6.61 -15.54 -3.42
N LEU A 103 -7.58 -14.73 -3.79
CA LEU A 103 -9.01 -15.01 -3.60
C LEU A 103 -9.47 -16.19 -4.47
N SER A 104 -9.30 -16.10 -5.79
CA SER A 104 -9.80 -17.13 -6.73
C SER A 104 -9.08 -18.47 -6.63
N ALA A 105 -7.89 -18.52 -6.05
CA ALA A 105 -7.17 -19.75 -5.76
C ALA A 105 -7.72 -20.47 -4.53
N ASN A 106 -8.19 -19.73 -3.53
CA ASN A 106 -8.55 -20.26 -2.22
C ASN A 106 -10.07 -20.28 -1.95
N LEU A 107 -10.88 -19.87 -2.94
CA LEU A 107 -12.33 -19.94 -2.93
C LEU A 107 -12.83 -20.82 -4.07
N LEU A 108 -13.82 -21.65 -3.78
CA LEU A 108 -14.50 -22.53 -4.74
C LEU A 108 -15.98 -22.14 -4.87
N PRO A 109 -16.66 -22.54 -5.95
CA PRO A 109 -18.11 -22.35 -6.07
C PRO A 109 -18.84 -22.91 -4.84
N GLY A 110 -19.70 -22.08 -4.24
CA GLY A 110 -20.43 -22.40 -3.00
C GLY A 110 -19.77 -21.88 -1.71
N ASP A 111 -18.48 -21.49 -1.74
CA ASP A 111 -17.83 -20.82 -0.63
C ASP A 111 -18.32 -19.38 -0.45
N GLU A 112 -18.10 -18.83 0.75
CA GLU A 112 -18.35 -17.43 1.07
C GLU A 112 -17.06 -16.67 1.40
N LEU A 113 -16.93 -15.49 0.81
CA LEU A 113 -15.95 -14.47 1.15
C LEU A 113 -16.55 -13.47 2.13
N LEU A 114 -15.93 -13.25 3.28
CA LEU A 114 -16.35 -12.25 4.28
C LEU A 114 -15.34 -11.10 4.37
N SER A 115 -15.81 -9.85 4.28
CA SER A 115 -15.04 -8.65 4.66
C SER A 115 -15.55 -8.12 6.01
N PRO A 116 -14.77 -8.22 7.10
CA PRO A 116 -15.17 -7.74 8.43
C PRO A 116 -14.80 -6.27 8.67
N VAL A 117 -14.35 -5.55 7.66
CA VAL A 117 -13.84 -4.16 7.72
C VAL A 117 -14.55 -3.22 6.75
N GLY A 118 -15.78 -3.58 6.37
CA GLY A 118 -16.59 -2.83 5.43
C GLY A 118 -16.26 -3.14 3.97
N LYS A 119 -16.61 -2.19 3.10
CA LYS A 119 -16.43 -2.27 1.66
C LYS A 119 -14.94 -2.47 1.31
N PRO A 120 -14.61 -3.39 0.39
CA PRO A 120 -13.25 -3.55 -0.10
C PRO A 120 -12.83 -2.38 -1.00
N TYR A 121 -11.54 -2.31 -1.33
CA TYR A 121 -11.01 -1.32 -2.27
C TYR A 121 -11.73 -1.36 -3.62
N ASP A 122 -11.95 -0.19 -4.23
CA ASP A 122 -12.83 -0.04 -5.41
C ASP A 122 -12.53 -1.03 -6.55
N THR A 123 -11.25 -1.27 -6.88
CA THR A 123 -10.92 -2.23 -7.94
C THR A 123 -11.22 -3.69 -7.56
N LEU A 124 -11.33 -4.00 -6.28
CA LEU A 124 -11.65 -5.35 -5.82
C LEU A 124 -13.16 -5.64 -5.89
N GLU A 125 -14.00 -4.62 -5.95
CA GLU A 125 -15.45 -4.81 -6.13
C GLU A 125 -15.77 -5.55 -7.44
N ASN A 126 -15.05 -5.23 -8.52
CA ASN A 126 -15.20 -5.92 -9.81
C ASN A 126 -14.67 -7.36 -9.74
N VAL A 127 -13.56 -7.60 -9.02
CA VAL A 127 -13.03 -8.96 -8.82
C VAL A 127 -13.99 -9.82 -8.02
N ILE A 128 -14.59 -9.27 -6.98
CA ILE A 128 -15.61 -9.96 -6.16
C ILE A 128 -16.89 -10.12 -6.94
N GLY A 129 -17.36 -9.07 -7.64
CA GLY A 129 -18.60 -9.03 -8.40
C GLY A 129 -19.72 -8.26 -7.69
N THR A 130 -19.44 -7.49 -6.64
CA THR A 130 -20.38 -6.53 -6.03
C THR A 130 -20.77 -5.44 -7.02
N VAL A 131 -19.83 -5.06 -7.89
CA VAL A 131 -20.12 -4.41 -9.17
C VAL A 131 -20.12 -5.51 -10.24
N PRO A 132 -21.24 -5.75 -10.94
CA PRO A 132 -21.37 -6.83 -11.91
C PRO A 132 -20.24 -6.81 -12.96
N SER A 133 -19.47 -7.87 -13.00
CA SER A 133 -18.29 -7.99 -13.86
C SER A 133 -18.12 -9.43 -14.33
N ALA A 134 -17.80 -9.59 -15.60
CA ALA A 134 -17.47 -10.91 -16.14
C ALA A 134 -16.22 -11.48 -15.46
N CYS A 135 -16.18 -12.77 -15.25
CA CYS A 135 -15.12 -13.50 -14.57
C CYS A 135 -14.92 -13.14 -13.09
N SER A 136 -15.92 -12.51 -12.45
CA SER A 136 -15.92 -12.22 -11.03
C SER A 136 -16.12 -13.48 -10.17
N LEU A 137 -15.76 -13.41 -8.90
CA LEU A 137 -15.97 -14.52 -7.95
C LEU A 137 -17.46 -14.89 -7.84
N MET A 138 -18.34 -13.88 -7.80
CA MET A 138 -19.79 -14.11 -7.72
C MET A 138 -20.35 -14.78 -8.97
N GLU A 139 -19.83 -14.45 -10.17
CA GLU A 139 -20.20 -15.14 -11.41
C GLU A 139 -19.80 -16.62 -11.37
N TYR A 140 -18.69 -16.95 -10.69
CA TYR A 140 -18.26 -18.34 -10.46
C TYR A 140 -18.91 -19.01 -9.25
N GLY A 141 -19.92 -18.40 -8.65
CA GLY A 141 -20.72 -19.01 -7.57
C GLY A 141 -20.12 -18.87 -6.17
N VAL A 142 -19.18 -17.96 -5.95
CA VAL A 142 -18.73 -17.55 -4.61
C VAL A 142 -19.68 -16.49 -4.09
N SER A 143 -20.17 -16.62 -2.85
CA SER A 143 -20.97 -15.58 -2.21
C SER A 143 -20.07 -14.56 -1.49
N TYR A 144 -20.56 -13.33 -1.35
CA TYR A 144 -19.87 -12.25 -0.64
C TYR A 144 -20.73 -11.67 0.46
N ARG A 145 -20.10 -11.37 1.58
CA ARG A 145 -20.71 -10.67 2.72
C ARG A 145 -19.72 -9.67 3.29
N GLN A 146 -20.21 -8.54 3.79
CA GLN A 146 -19.41 -7.58 4.54
C GLN A 146 -20.07 -7.20 5.86
N VAL A 147 -19.25 -6.81 6.83
CA VAL A 147 -19.65 -6.20 8.08
C VAL A 147 -19.00 -4.82 8.15
N GLU A 148 -19.81 -3.79 8.35
CA GLU A 148 -19.32 -2.43 8.46
C GLU A 148 -18.60 -2.22 9.80
N LEU A 149 -17.67 -1.25 9.82
CA LEU A 149 -17.09 -0.78 11.07
C LEU A 149 -18.15 -0.03 11.87
N MET A 150 -17.99 -0.01 13.18
CA MET A 150 -18.76 0.87 14.04
C MET A 150 -18.46 2.34 13.74
N GLU A 151 -19.32 3.27 14.12
CA GLU A 151 -19.16 4.72 13.87
C GLU A 151 -17.81 5.29 14.37
N ASN A 152 -17.27 4.71 15.44
CA ASN A 152 -15.95 5.07 15.98
C ASN A 152 -14.76 4.43 15.24
N GLY A 153 -15.02 3.68 14.15
CA GLY A 153 -14.00 3.02 13.34
C GLY A 153 -13.47 1.69 13.92
N THR A 154 -14.06 1.17 14.98
CA THR A 154 -13.70 -0.14 15.58
C THR A 154 -14.47 -1.28 14.90
N PHE A 155 -13.97 -2.52 15.10
CA PHE A 155 -14.63 -3.72 14.57
C PHE A 155 -15.94 -4.01 15.30
N ASP A 156 -16.98 -4.36 14.55
CA ASP A 156 -18.26 -4.85 15.12
C ASP A 156 -18.16 -6.36 15.37
N TYR A 157 -17.55 -6.74 16.49
CA TYR A 157 -17.36 -8.15 16.85
C TYR A 157 -18.67 -8.95 16.94
N PRO A 158 -19.77 -8.43 17.50
CA PRO A 158 -21.08 -9.12 17.47
C PRO A 158 -21.57 -9.41 16.05
N ALA A 159 -21.56 -8.41 15.16
CA ALA A 159 -22.00 -8.59 13.78
C ALA A 159 -21.07 -9.52 12.99
N ILE A 160 -19.74 -9.48 13.24
CA ILE A 160 -18.79 -10.40 12.64
C ILE A 160 -19.10 -11.85 13.07
N ARG A 161 -19.40 -12.08 14.35
CA ARG A 161 -19.78 -13.42 14.85
C ARG A 161 -21.03 -13.95 14.18
N GLU A 162 -22.04 -13.12 13.98
CA GLU A 162 -23.29 -13.49 13.30
C GLU A 162 -23.09 -13.75 11.79
N ALA A 163 -22.15 -13.01 11.17
CA ALA A 163 -21.87 -13.14 9.74
C ALA A 163 -21.12 -14.45 9.40
N ILE A 164 -20.27 -14.95 10.30
CA ILE A 164 -19.50 -16.19 10.07
C ILE A 164 -20.42 -17.40 10.10
N ASN A 165 -20.35 -18.22 9.06
CA ASN A 165 -21.19 -19.42 8.90
C ASN A 165 -20.37 -20.57 8.27
N GLU A 166 -21.01 -21.70 8.02
CA GLU A 166 -20.33 -22.90 7.49
C GLU A 166 -19.68 -22.67 6.12
N LYS A 167 -20.25 -21.79 5.27
CA LYS A 167 -19.73 -21.45 3.94
C LYS A 167 -18.59 -20.45 3.99
N THR A 168 -18.41 -19.70 5.07
CA THR A 168 -17.34 -18.71 5.20
C THR A 168 -16.00 -19.40 5.13
N LYS A 169 -15.36 -19.33 3.97
CA LYS A 169 -14.08 -20.01 3.68
C LYS A 169 -12.89 -19.10 3.82
N LEU A 170 -13.06 -17.83 3.44
CA LEU A 170 -12.01 -16.84 3.47
C LEU A 170 -12.52 -15.51 4.01
N VAL A 171 -11.72 -14.91 4.90
CA VAL A 171 -11.93 -13.55 5.42
C VAL A 171 -10.85 -12.65 4.83
N THR A 172 -11.26 -11.54 4.19
CA THR A 172 -10.34 -10.54 3.63
C THR A 172 -10.33 -9.30 4.50
N ILE A 173 -9.15 -8.89 4.95
CA ILE A 173 -8.93 -7.73 5.81
C ILE A 173 -8.08 -6.72 5.05
N GLN A 174 -8.65 -5.59 4.67
CA GLN A 174 -7.91 -4.48 4.07
C GLN A 174 -7.29 -3.62 5.16
N ARG A 175 -5.95 -3.61 5.28
CA ARG A 175 -5.21 -2.86 6.30
C ARG A 175 -5.30 -1.35 6.09
N SER A 176 -4.97 -0.88 4.90
CA SER A 176 -5.02 0.54 4.53
C SER A 176 -6.45 1.03 4.29
N LYS A 177 -6.65 2.33 4.43
CA LYS A 177 -7.97 2.96 4.25
C LYS A 177 -8.42 3.09 2.79
N GLY A 178 -7.51 3.05 1.81
CA GLY A 178 -7.83 3.46 0.44
C GLY A 178 -8.36 4.89 0.41
N TYR A 179 -9.45 5.15 -0.30
CA TYR A 179 -10.17 6.43 -0.31
C TYR A 179 -11.27 6.54 0.76
N ALA A 180 -11.32 5.62 1.71
CA ALA A 180 -12.27 5.70 2.81
C ALA A 180 -11.79 6.61 3.93
N MET A 181 -12.72 7.34 4.56
CA MET A 181 -12.43 8.18 5.72
C MET A 181 -12.51 7.36 7.02
N ARG A 182 -11.86 6.20 7.06
CA ARG A 182 -11.75 5.29 8.19
C ARG A 182 -10.31 5.23 8.71
N PRO A 183 -10.09 4.77 9.96
CA PRO A 183 -8.73 4.51 10.45
C PRO A 183 -8.07 3.37 9.64
N THR A 184 -6.75 3.38 9.61
CA THR A 184 -5.92 2.24 9.21
C THR A 184 -5.70 1.34 10.41
N PHE A 185 -5.56 0.02 10.20
CA PHE A 185 -5.44 -0.93 11.30
C PHE A 185 -3.98 -1.24 11.62
N SER A 186 -3.64 -1.23 12.91
CA SER A 186 -2.37 -1.72 13.38
C SER A 186 -2.28 -3.25 13.18
N VAL A 187 -1.05 -3.77 13.14
CA VAL A 187 -0.82 -5.23 13.11
C VAL A 187 -1.44 -5.90 14.32
N GLN A 188 -1.39 -5.25 15.49
CA GLN A 188 -2.01 -5.78 16.71
C GLN A 188 -3.53 -5.88 16.58
N GLN A 189 -4.21 -4.83 16.12
CA GLN A 189 -5.68 -4.85 15.90
C GLN A 189 -6.08 -5.97 14.90
N ILE A 190 -5.30 -6.12 13.83
CA ILE A 190 -5.51 -7.21 12.86
C ILE A 190 -5.35 -8.57 13.55
N GLY A 191 -4.33 -8.74 14.40
CA GLY A 191 -4.12 -9.97 15.17
C GLY A 191 -5.27 -10.29 16.13
N GLU A 192 -5.80 -9.30 16.85
CA GLU A 192 -6.96 -9.44 17.72
C GLU A 192 -8.21 -9.85 16.93
N LEU A 193 -8.44 -9.24 15.77
CA LEU A 193 -9.54 -9.60 14.87
C LEU A 193 -9.39 -11.03 14.35
N ILE A 194 -8.20 -11.43 13.90
CA ILE A 194 -7.93 -12.78 13.41
C ILE A 194 -8.13 -13.80 14.52
N ALA A 195 -7.63 -13.56 15.72
CA ALA A 195 -7.80 -14.44 16.86
C ALA A 195 -9.29 -14.67 17.18
N PHE A 196 -10.08 -13.58 17.21
CA PHE A 196 -11.53 -13.65 17.39
C PHE A 196 -12.23 -14.47 16.28
N ILE A 197 -11.88 -14.28 15.03
CA ILE A 197 -12.45 -15.02 13.90
C ILE A 197 -12.08 -16.51 14.00
N LYS A 198 -10.83 -16.82 14.31
CA LYS A 198 -10.33 -18.20 14.46
C LYS A 198 -10.91 -18.93 15.68
N GLU A 199 -11.33 -18.21 16.72
CA GLU A 199 -12.08 -18.82 17.83
C GLU A 199 -13.45 -19.34 17.36
N ILE A 200 -14.11 -18.64 16.43
CA ILE A 200 -15.43 -19.03 15.89
C ILE A 200 -15.27 -20.12 14.83
N LYS A 201 -14.31 -19.97 13.92
CA LYS A 201 -14.08 -20.86 12.77
C LYS A 201 -12.58 -21.07 12.52
N PRO A 202 -11.97 -22.08 13.18
CA PRO A 202 -10.51 -22.30 13.16
C PRO A 202 -9.91 -22.57 11.77
N ASP A 203 -10.70 -23.13 10.85
CA ASP A 203 -10.29 -23.50 9.49
C ASP A 203 -10.46 -22.39 8.45
N VAL A 204 -11.05 -21.25 8.81
CA VAL A 204 -11.20 -20.12 7.88
C VAL A 204 -9.84 -19.54 7.53
N ILE A 205 -9.65 -19.17 6.26
CA ILE A 205 -8.44 -18.51 5.79
C ILE A 205 -8.56 -17.00 6.06
N CYS A 206 -7.63 -16.43 6.83
CA CYS A 206 -7.54 -14.99 7.04
C CYS A 206 -6.48 -14.41 6.12
N MET A 207 -6.90 -13.64 5.11
CA MET A 207 -6.04 -12.93 4.16
C MET A 207 -6.02 -11.43 4.47
N VAL A 208 -4.83 -10.85 4.49
CA VAL A 208 -4.68 -9.39 4.67
C VAL A 208 -4.16 -8.76 3.38
N ASP A 209 -4.92 -7.80 2.84
CA ASP A 209 -4.37 -6.83 1.87
C ASP A 209 -3.45 -5.90 2.64
N ASN A 210 -2.14 -6.11 2.50
CA ASN A 210 -1.11 -5.42 3.25
C ASN A 210 -0.54 -4.21 2.49
N CYS A 211 -1.09 -3.87 1.33
CA CYS A 211 -0.67 -2.71 0.56
C CYS A 211 -0.54 -1.45 1.42
N TYR A 212 0.58 -0.76 1.30
CA TYR A 212 0.96 0.46 2.06
C TYR A 212 1.36 0.22 3.53
N GLY A 213 1.17 -1.00 4.07
CA GLY A 213 1.50 -1.33 5.44
C GLY A 213 2.87 -1.99 5.62
N GLU A 214 3.47 -2.49 4.55
CA GLU A 214 4.74 -3.20 4.61
C GLU A 214 5.84 -2.30 5.17
N PHE A 215 6.60 -2.83 6.13
CA PHE A 215 7.70 -2.14 6.82
C PHE A 215 7.32 -0.89 7.62
N VAL A 216 6.02 -0.64 7.81
CA VAL A 216 5.54 0.46 8.68
C VAL A 216 5.69 0.10 10.16
N ASP A 217 5.56 -1.17 10.50
CA ASP A 217 5.80 -1.74 11.82
C ASP A 217 7.00 -2.72 11.78
N VAL A 218 7.49 -3.15 12.93
CA VAL A 218 8.57 -4.17 13.03
C VAL A 218 8.08 -5.58 12.72
N ILE A 219 6.77 -5.81 12.80
CA ILE A 219 6.10 -7.07 12.47
C ILE A 219 5.04 -6.84 11.38
N GLU A 220 4.68 -7.93 10.70
CA GLU A 220 3.65 -7.94 9.65
C GLU A 220 2.42 -8.73 10.12
N PRO A 221 1.26 -8.59 9.46
CA PRO A 221 0.06 -9.35 9.83
C PRO A 221 0.23 -10.86 9.83
N SER A 222 1.17 -11.40 9.04
CA SER A 222 1.57 -12.81 9.07
C SER A 222 2.10 -13.27 10.43
N ASN A 223 2.76 -12.38 11.18
CA ASN A 223 3.30 -12.68 12.50
C ASN A 223 2.23 -12.75 13.60
N VAL A 224 1.01 -12.31 13.31
CA VAL A 224 -0.11 -12.29 14.26
C VAL A 224 -1.30 -13.13 13.81
N GLY A 225 -1.06 -14.09 12.90
CA GLY A 225 -2.02 -15.13 12.55
C GLY A 225 -2.67 -15.02 11.18
N ALA A 226 -2.32 -14.05 10.35
CA ALA A 226 -2.79 -14.04 8.97
C ALA A 226 -2.26 -15.26 8.21
N ASP A 227 -3.15 -15.97 7.53
CA ASP A 227 -2.80 -17.15 6.71
C ASP A 227 -2.15 -16.71 5.38
N MET A 228 -2.48 -15.51 4.89
CA MET A 228 -1.85 -14.87 3.74
C MET A 228 -1.76 -13.36 3.95
N ILE A 229 -0.68 -12.77 3.45
CA ILE A 229 -0.53 -11.34 3.21
C ILE A 229 -0.27 -11.11 1.72
N VAL A 230 -0.89 -10.10 1.16
CA VAL A 230 -0.90 -9.86 -0.28
C VAL A 230 -0.59 -8.39 -0.57
N GLY A 231 0.18 -8.11 -1.61
CA GLY A 231 0.45 -6.74 -2.00
C GLY A 231 1.13 -6.58 -3.36
N SER A 232 1.51 -5.35 -3.64
CA SER A 232 2.10 -4.92 -4.90
C SER A 232 3.59 -4.64 -4.76
N LEU A 233 4.39 -5.06 -5.73
CA LEU A 233 5.83 -4.73 -5.76
C LEU A 233 6.11 -3.29 -6.19
N ILE A 234 5.18 -2.60 -6.88
CA ILE A 234 5.33 -1.18 -7.20
C ILE A 234 4.92 -0.24 -6.05
N LYS A 235 4.69 -0.79 -4.85
CA LYS A 235 4.44 -0.08 -3.59
C LYS A 235 5.63 -0.25 -2.65
N ASN A 236 5.39 -0.26 -1.34
CA ASN A 236 6.45 -0.31 -0.33
C ASN A 236 7.52 -1.38 -0.61
N PRO A 237 7.19 -2.67 -0.87
CA PRO A 237 8.20 -3.72 -0.96
C PRO A 237 9.18 -3.58 -2.13
N GLY A 238 8.79 -2.88 -3.18
CA GLY A 238 9.67 -2.67 -4.33
C GLY A 238 10.64 -1.50 -4.19
N GLY A 239 10.51 -0.69 -3.13
CA GLY A 239 11.46 0.41 -2.84
C GLY A 239 11.67 1.39 -3.99
N GLY A 240 10.69 1.55 -4.89
CA GLY A 240 10.78 2.40 -6.07
C GLY A 240 11.62 1.82 -7.22
N LEU A 241 12.10 0.58 -7.11
CA LEU A 241 12.91 -0.07 -8.15
C LEU A 241 12.20 -1.23 -8.87
N ALA A 242 11.24 -1.89 -8.23
CA ALA A 242 10.48 -2.96 -8.86
C ALA A 242 9.57 -2.39 -9.95
N PRO A 243 9.81 -2.71 -11.24
CA PRO A 243 9.08 -2.06 -12.34
C PRO A 243 7.66 -2.62 -12.52
N ILE A 244 7.38 -3.76 -11.94
CA ILE A 244 6.11 -4.49 -12.02
C ILE A 244 6.08 -5.57 -10.95
N GLY A 245 4.94 -6.13 -10.68
CA GLY A 245 4.83 -7.36 -9.91
C GLY A 245 3.92 -7.25 -8.70
N GLY A 246 3.69 -8.41 -8.11
CA GLY A 246 2.99 -8.57 -6.84
C GLY A 246 3.62 -9.67 -6.00
N TYR A 247 3.24 -9.69 -4.74
CA TYR A 247 3.62 -10.77 -3.83
C TYR A 247 2.39 -11.34 -3.11
N ILE A 248 2.48 -12.64 -2.79
CA ILE A 248 1.56 -13.34 -1.92
C ILE A 248 2.44 -14.19 -1.00
N CYS A 249 2.42 -13.92 0.30
CA CYS A 249 3.18 -14.67 1.31
C CYS A 249 2.20 -15.31 2.30
N GLY A 250 2.44 -16.53 2.72
CA GLY A 250 1.51 -17.20 3.63
C GLY A 250 1.81 -18.67 3.86
N LYS A 251 0.76 -19.41 4.24
CA LYS A 251 0.80 -20.85 4.40
C LYS A 251 1.12 -21.56 3.08
N GLN A 252 1.96 -22.57 3.10
CA GLN A 252 2.37 -23.32 1.92
C GLN A 252 1.16 -23.77 1.08
N SER A 253 0.14 -24.35 1.72
CA SER A 253 -1.07 -24.84 1.04
C SER A 253 -1.83 -23.73 0.29
N CYS A 254 -1.85 -22.50 0.80
CA CYS A 254 -2.47 -21.36 0.15
C CYS A 254 -1.63 -20.89 -1.04
N ILE A 255 -0.31 -20.85 -0.86
CA ILE A 255 0.64 -20.39 -1.88
C ILE A 255 0.70 -21.37 -3.06
N ASP A 256 0.67 -22.69 -2.81
CA ASP A 256 0.60 -23.70 -3.89
C ASP A 256 -0.62 -23.49 -4.77
N ARG A 257 -1.79 -23.22 -4.17
CA ARG A 257 -3.02 -22.93 -4.92
C ARG A 257 -2.87 -21.63 -5.72
N CYS A 258 -2.28 -20.58 -5.13
CA CYS A 258 -2.00 -19.33 -5.84
C CYS A 258 -1.07 -19.54 -7.03
N ALA A 259 -0.03 -20.38 -6.89
CA ALA A 259 0.87 -20.71 -7.97
C ALA A 259 0.18 -21.44 -9.12
N TYR A 260 -0.72 -22.39 -8.81
CA TYR A 260 -1.56 -23.05 -9.83
C TYR A 260 -2.53 -22.07 -10.50
N ARG A 261 -3.02 -21.09 -9.77
CA ARG A 261 -3.93 -20.07 -10.34
C ARG A 261 -3.19 -19.07 -11.21
N LEU A 262 -1.96 -18.70 -10.83
CA LEU A 262 -1.11 -17.79 -11.61
C LEU A 262 -0.63 -18.43 -12.92
N SER A 263 -0.23 -19.68 -12.88
CA SER A 263 0.27 -20.43 -14.04
C SER A 263 -0.81 -21.37 -14.57
N ALA A 264 -0.75 -22.63 -14.18
CA ALA A 264 -1.77 -23.64 -14.44
C ALA A 264 -1.65 -24.79 -13.43
N PRO A 265 -2.73 -25.54 -13.17
CA PRO A 265 -2.66 -26.79 -12.42
C PRO A 265 -1.60 -27.73 -13.03
N GLY A 266 -0.72 -28.23 -12.16
CA GLY A 266 0.39 -29.10 -12.56
C GLY A 266 1.70 -28.37 -12.92
N LEU A 267 1.68 -27.05 -13.17
CA LEU A 267 2.89 -26.24 -13.40
C LEU A 267 3.35 -25.52 -12.12
N GLY A 268 2.43 -24.81 -11.45
CA GLY A 268 2.67 -24.17 -10.16
C GLY A 268 3.84 -23.19 -10.16
N GLN A 269 4.71 -23.29 -9.17
CA GLN A 269 5.86 -22.40 -8.98
C GLN A 269 7.03 -22.65 -9.94
N GLU A 270 7.05 -23.81 -10.63
CA GLU A 270 8.17 -24.22 -11.49
C GLU A 270 8.35 -23.33 -12.74
N VAL A 271 7.29 -22.61 -13.14
CA VAL A 271 7.30 -21.76 -14.33
C VAL A 271 7.15 -20.29 -13.97
N GLY A 272 7.55 -19.42 -14.89
CA GLY A 272 7.49 -17.98 -14.76
C GLY A 272 8.89 -17.36 -14.81
N ALA A 273 9.32 -16.99 -16.01
CA ALA A 273 10.64 -16.39 -16.22
C ALA A 273 10.77 -15.03 -15.53
N SER A 274 11.94 -14.74 -14.96
CA SER A 274 12.21 -13.47 -14.27
C SER A 274 12.55 -12.31 -15.22
N LEU A 275 12.86 -12.57 -16.49
CA LEU A 275 13.06 -11.57 -17.54
C LEU A 275 14.07 -10.47 -17.15
N ASP A 276 15.19 -10.85 -16.54
CA ASP A 276 16.24 -9.94 -16.03
C ASP A 276 15.80 -8.93 -14.97
N LEU A 277 14.62 -9.12 -14.35
CA LEU A 277 14.10 -8.21 -13.33
C LEU A 277 14.62 -8.50 -11.92
N ASN A 278 15.22 -9.68 -11.68
CA ASN A 278 15.64 -10.12 -10.36
C ASN A 278 16.48 -9.07 -9.62
N ARG A 279 17.46 -8.43 -10.27
CA ARG A 279 18.29 -7.40 -9.64
C ARG A 279 17.45 -6.25 -9.09
N ALA A 280 16.50 -5.73 -9.87
CA ALA A 280 15.63 -4.63 -9.44
C ALA A 280 14.73 -5.05 -8.28
N LEU A 281 14.20 -6.28 -8.31
CA LEU A 281 13.35 -6.81 -7.24
C LEU A 281 14.11 -7.00 -5.93
N TYR A 282 15.31 -7.59 -5.96
CA TYR A 282 16.17 -7.75 -4.79
C TYR A 282 16.63 -6.42 -4.20
N GLN A 283 17.13 -5.53 -5.05
CA GLN A 283 17.64 -4.22 -4.60
C GLN A 283 16.51 -3.34 -4.09
N GLY A 284 15.34 -3.39 -4.75
CA GLY A 284 14.15 -2.69 -4.31
C GLY A 284 13.70 -3.16 -2.93
N PHE A 285 13.64 -4.47 -2.71
CA PHE A 285 13.28 -5.03 -1.40
C PHE A 285 14.30 -4.66 -0.32
N PHE A 286 15.59 -4.65 -0.66
CA PHE A 286 16.64 -4.21 0.27
C PHE A 286 16.49 -2.74 0.68
N LEU A 287 16.14 -1.85 -0.24
CA LEU A 287 15.97 -0.42 0.02
C LEU A 287 14.62 -0.07 0.67
N SER A 288 13.65 -0.95 0.56
CA SER A 288 12.26 -0.75 0.94
C SER A 288 12.06 -0.20 2.37
N PRO A 289 12.74 -0.67 3.43
CA PRO A 289 12.58 -0.11 4.77
C PRO A 289 12.91 1.38 4.85
N THR A 290 14.00 1.81 4.22
CA THR A 290 14.43 3.22 4.19
C THR A 290 13.50 4.08 3.34
N VAL A 291 13.06 3.58 2.19
CA VAL A 291 12.11 4.28 1.31
C VAL A 291 10.76 4.46 2.02
N THR A 292 10.26 3.41 2.67
CA THR A 292 9.01 3.46 3.45
C THR A 292 9.13 4.47 4.61
N ALA A 293 10.26 4.52 5.31
CA ALA A 293 10.50 5.54 6.34
C ALA A 293 10.47 6.96 5.78
N GLY A 294 11.04 7.17 4.59
CA GLY A 294 10.97 8.45 3.89
C GLY A 294 9.53 8.88 3.59
N ALA A 295 8.72 7.96 3.08
CA ALA A 295 7.29 8.17 2.81
C ALA A 295 6.49 8.45 4.10
N LEU A 296 6.75 7.69 5.18
CA LEU A 296 6.11 7.91 6.49
C LEU A 296 6.44 9.29 7.07
N LYS A 297 7.69 9.73 7.00
CA LYS A 297 8.09 11.07 7.42
C LYS A 297 7.37 12.14 6.61
N GLY A 298 7.22 11.92 5.29
CA GLY A 298 6.43 12.77 4.42
C GLY A 298 4.97 12.88 4.88
N ALA A 299 4.33 11.74 5.14
CA ALA A 299 2.94 11.70 5.61
C ALA A 299 2.76 12.37 6.99
N VAL A 300 3.68 12.14 7.93
CA VAL A 300 3.69 12.83 9.24
C VAL A 300 3.88 14.33 9.09
N PHE A 301 4.80 14.76 8.23
CA PHE A 301 5.03 16.17 7.97
C PHE A 301 3.82 16.83 7.33
N ALA A 302 3.19 16.20 6.33
CA ALA A 302 1.98 16.67 5.69
C ALA A 302 0.84 16.86 6.71
N ALA A 303 0.60 15.86 7.57
CA ALA A 303 -0.41 15.97 8.61
C ALA A 303 -0.20 17.21 9.49
N ASN A 304 1.02 17.40 9.99
CA ASN A 304 1.31 18.50 10.92
C ASN A 304 1.29 19.88 10.24
N VAL A 305 1.71 19.96 8.96
CA VAL A 305 1.62 21.19 8.16
C VAL A 305 0.17 21.60 7.99
N TYR A 306 -0.68 20.70 7.50
CA TYR A 306 -2.06 21.02 7.16
C TYR A 306 -2.96 21.15 8.40
N GLU A 307 -2.73 20.34 9.45
CA GLU A 307 -3.42 20.49 10.73
C GLU A 307 -3.14 21.86 11.38
N LYS A 308 -1.87 22.32 11.34
CA LYS A 308 -1.48 23.64 11.86
C LYS A 308 -2.12 24.80 11.08
N LEU A 309 -2.52 24.59 9.83
CA LEU A 309 -3.28 25.52 8.99
C LEU A 309 -4.80 25.43 9.21
N GLY A 310 -5.28 24.53 10.09
CA GLY A 310 -6.69 24.37 10.45
C GLY A 310 -7.46 23.37 9.59
N PHE A 311 -6.81 22.62 8.72
CA PHE A 311 -7.46 21.55 7.96
C PHE A 311 -7.67 20.29 8.82
N ARG A 312 -8.76 19.58 8.58
CA ARG A 312 -8.94 18.23 9.12
C ARG A 312 -8.06 17.26 8.36
N VAL A 313 -7.29 16.46 9.10
CA VAL A 313 -6.34 15.48 8.53
C VAL A 313 -6.57 14.11 9.17
N ILE A 314 -6.36 13.03 8.41
CA ILE A 314 -6.55 11.65 8.89
C ILE A 314 -5.41 10.76 8.36
N PRO A 315 -4.60 10.16 9.24
CA PRO A 315 -4.50 10.36 10.70
C PRO A 315 -4.09 11.79 11.03
N ASN A 316 -4.38 12.24 12.27
CA ASN A 316 -3.91 13.55 12.72
C ASN A 316 -2.39 13.57 12.97
N GLY A 317 -1.86 14.76 13.27
CA GLY A 317 -0.42 14.97 13.43
C GLY A 317 0.23 14.11 14.53
N THR A 318 -0.54 13.60 15.51
CA THR A 318 -0.03 12.84 16.66
C THR A 318 -0.39 11.36 16.65
N GLU A 319 -1.39 10.94 15.88
CA GLU A 319 -1.84 9.55 15.82
C GLU A 319 -0.76 8.60 15.27
N PRO A 320 -0.73 7.34 15.75
CA PRO A 320 0.08 6.28 15.15
C PRO A 320 -0.26 6.09 13.67
N ARG A 321 0.69 5.59 12.92
CA ARG A 321 0.51 5.29 11.50
C ARG A 321 0.69 3.82 11.21
N HIS A 322 -0.19 3.32 10.36
CA HIS A 322 -0.21 1.91 9.97
C HIS A 322 -0.20 1.73 8.44
N ASP A 323 -0.11 2.85 7.73
CA ASP A 323 0.17 2.97 6.29
C ASP A 323 0.92 4.29 6.00
N ILE A 324 1.27 4.52 4.73
CA ILE A 324 1.96 5.73 4.27
C ILE A 324 1.03 6.82 3.75
N ILE A 325 -0.30 6.66 3.84
CA ILE A 325 -1.29 7.57 3.26
C ILE A 325 -1.64 8.68 4.26
N GLN A 326 -1.70 9.92 3.78
CA GLN A 326 -2.22 11.07 4.49
C GLN A 326 -3.42 11.65 3.77
N ALA A 327 -4.60 11.58 4.37
CA ALA A 327 -5.76 12.31 3.90
C ALA A 327 -5.79 13.72 4.48
N VAL A 328 -6.13 14.71 3.64
CA VAL A 328 -6.31 16.12 4.01
C VAL A 328 -7.63 16.61 3.42
N GLU A 329 -8.56 17.04 4.27
CA GLU A 329 -9.82 17.68 3.84
C GLU A 329 -9.58 19.14 3.50
N LEU A 330 -9.49 19.47 2.22
CA LEU A 330 -9.16 20.82 1.74
C LEU A 330 -10.40 21.72 1.59
N GLY A 331 -11.60 21.15 1.61
CA GLY A 331 -12.87 21.87 1.65
C GLY A 331 -13.34 22.48 0.32
N SER A 332 -12.53 22.47 -0.74
CA SER A 332 -12.92 22.94 -2.06
C SER A 332 -12.18 22.22 -3.19
N ALA A 333 -12.80 22.16 -4.37
CA ALA A 333 -12.17 21.62 -5.58
C ALA A 333 -10.90 22.42 -5.95
N GLU A 334 -10.95 23.74 -5.85
CA GLU A 334 -9.82 24.61 -6.17
C GLU A 334 -8.60 24.32 -5.27
N ALA A 335 -8.83 24.06 -3.98
CA ALA A 335 -7.75 23.71 -3.05
C ALA A 335 -7.16 22.32 -3.37
N MET A 336 -8.00 21.34 -3.76
CA MET A 336 -7.51 20.04 -4.23
C MET A 336 -6.66 20.14 -5.48
N GLU A 337 -7.11 20.95 -6.46
CA GLU A 337 -6.34 21.19 -7.68
C GLU A 337 -5.00 21.85 -7.37
N ALA A 338 -5.00 22.91 -6.54
CA ALA A 338 -3.78 23.60 -6.14
C ALA A 338 -2.80 22.66 -5.43
N PHE A 339 -3.29 21.82 -4.50
CA PHE A 339 -2.49 20.82 -3.81
C PHE A 339 -1.85 19.84 -4.81
N CYS A 340 -2.64 19.21 -5.67
CA CYS A 340 -2.16 18.26 -6.67
C CYS A 340 -1.20 18.90 -7.68
N GLN A 341 -1.46 20.12 -8.12
CA GLN A 341 -0.54 20.87 -8.99
C GLN A 341 0.81 21.12 -8.32
N GLY A 342 0.84 21.42 -7.02
CA GLY A 342 2.08 21.56 -6.27
C GLY A 342 2.86 20.25 -6.14
N ILE A 343 2.18 19.13 -5.88
CA ILE A 343 2.79 17.80 -5.86
C ILE A 343 3.33 17.41 -7.23
N GLN A 344 2.57 17.65 -8.31
CA GLN A 344 3.03 17.37 -9.69
C GLN A 344 4.25 18.19 -10.06
N ALA A 345 4.28 19.45 -9.70
CA ALA A 345 5.43 20.32 -9.95
C ALA A 345 6.69 19.89 -9.20
N ALA A 346 6.54 19.17 -8.09
CA ALA A 346 7.65 18.56 -7.33
C ALA A 346 8.11 17.21 -7.87
N ALA A 347 7.38 16.61 -8.81
CA ALA A 347 7.71 15.30 -9.35
C ALA A 347 8.98 15.34 -10.21
N PRO A 348 9.81 14.26 -10.22
CA PRO A 348 11.00 14.19 -11.09
C PRO A 348 10.64 13.95 -12.57
N VAL A 349 9.46 13.42 -12.83
CA VAL A 349 8.94 13.09 -14.16
C VAL A 349 7.68 13.91 -14.40
N ASP A 350 7.51 14.42 -15.61
CA ASP A 350 6.32 15.20 -16.02
C ASP A 350 5.98 16.40 -15.11
N SER A 351 6.98 17.00 -14.44
CA SER A 351 6.78 18.16 -13.55
C SER A 351 6.19 19.39 -14.25
N TYR A 352 6.32 19.49 -15.56
CA TYR A 352 5.76 20.56 -16.40
C TYR A 352 4.26 20.38 -16.70
N VAL A 353 3.70 19.21 -16.41
CA VAL A 353 2.28 18.93 -16.62
C VAL A 353 1.46 19.57 -15.50
N THR A 354 0.34 20.17 -15.84
CA THR A 354 -0.62 20.71 -14.87
C THR A 354 -1.80 19.76 -14.75
N PRO A 355 -1.94 19.00 -13.64
CA PRO A 355 -3.07 18.11 -13.45
C PRO A 355 -4.37 18.89 -13.34
N ILE A 356 -5.41 18.35 -13.97
CA ILE A 356 -6.79 18.84 -13.91
C ILE A 356 -7.71 17.66 -13.61
N PRO A 357 -8.90 17.90 -13.02
CA PRO A 357 -9.89 16.84 -12.82
C PRO A 357 -10.33 16.24 -14.16
N TYR A 358 -10.52 14.91 -14.19
CA TYR A 358 -11.00 14.19 -15.34
C TYR A 358 -11.79 12.95 -14.96
N ALA A 359 -12.65 12.47 -15.86
CA ALA A 359 -13.43 11.26 -15.65
C ALA A 359 -12.53 10.01 -15.69
N MET A 360 -12.53 9.23 -14.62
CA MET A 360 -11.80 7.97 -14.52
C MET A 360 -12.74 6.76 -14.49
N PRO A 361 -12.40 5.66 -15.18
CA PRO A 361 -13.16 4.41 -15.07
C PRO A 361 -13.28 3.95 -13.61
N GLY A 362 -14.49 3.55 -13.20
CA GLY A 362 -14.78 3.09 -11.84
C GLY A 362 -15.17 4.18 -10.85
N TYR A 363 -15.21 5.45 -11.25
CA TYR A 363 -15.62 6.58 -10.41
C TYR A 363 -16.86 7.29 -10.98
N ASN A 364 -17.75 7.77 -10.10
CA ASN A 364 -18.98 8.53 -10.44
C ASN A 364 -18.78 10.04 -10.39
N CYS A 365 -17.56 10.52 -10.21
CA CYS A 365 -17.15 11.91 -10.25
C CYS A 365 -15.75 11.99 -10.83
N ASP A 366 -15.36 13.19 -11.26
CA ASP A 366 -14.02 13.44 -11.72
C ASP A 366 -13.01 13.19 -10.59
N VAL A 367 -11.82 12.74 -10.97
CA VAL A 367 -10.69 12.51 -10.08
C VAL A 367 -9.55 13.40 -10.54
N ILE A 368 -8.83 14.01 -9.61
CA ILE A 368 -7.55 14.64 -9.90
C ILE A 368 -6.41 13.75 -9.42
N MET A 369 -5.35 13.64 -10.22
CA MET A 369 -4.18 12.82 -9.91
C MET A 369 -2.89 13.56 -10.23
N ALA A 370 -1.99 13.63 -9.27
CA ALA A 370 -0.60 14.05 -9.41
C ALA A 370 0.31 12.83 -9.20
N ALA A 371 0.97 12.37 -10.25
CA ALA A 371 1.71 11.11 -10.24
C ALA A 371 2.86 11.10 -11.26
N GLY A 372 3.80 12.03 -11.11
CA GLY A 372 5.03 12.06 -11.90
C GLY A 372 6.08 11.09 -11.36
N ALA A 373 5.92 9.81 -11.66
CA ALA A 373 6.71 8.72 -11.12
C ALA A 373 7.59 8.06 -12.19
N PHE A 374 8.74 7.48 -11.78
CA PHE A 374 9.59 6.66 -12.65
C PHE A 374 8.91 5.36 -13.06
N ILE A 375 8.05 4.83 -12.18
CA ILE A 375 7.27 3.62 -12.42
C ILE A 375 5.80 3.99 -12.39
N GLN A 376 5.12 3.84 -13.50
CA GLN A 376 3.72 4.24 -13.64
C GLN A 376 2.84 3.53 -12.58
N GLY A 377 2.09 4.33 -11.83
CA GLY A 377 1.21 3.83 -10.77
C GLY A 377 1.92 3.48 -9.45
N SER A 378 3.22 3.75 -9.34
CA SER A 378 3.99 3.55 -8.11
C SER A 378 3.61 4.59 -7.06
N SER A 379 2.89 4.16 -6.04
CA SER A 379 2.44 5.05 -4.95
C SER A 379 3.40 5.10 -3.75
N ILE A 380 4.53 4.38 -3.80
CA ILE A 380 5.68 4.65 -2.92
C ILE A 380 6.48 5.87 -3.42
N GLU A 381 6.32 6.24 -4.67
CA GLU A 381 6.78 7.50 -5.22
C GLU A 381 5.83 8.64 -4.86
N LEU A 382 6.31 9.89 -4.92
CA LEU A 382 5.53 11.07 -4.55
C LEU A 382 4.28 11.17 -5.41
N SER A 383 3.12 11.14 -4.78
CA SER A 383 1.83 11.26 -5.47
C SER A 383 0.75 11.84 -4.56
N ALA A 384 -0.28 12.38 -5.17
CA ALA A 384 -1.50 12.80 -4.51
C ALA A 384 -2.67 12.67 -5.47
N ASP A 385 -3.79 12.19 -4.97
CA ASP A 385 -5.01 12.01 -5.75
C ASP A 385 -6.26 12.19 -4.88
N GLY A 386 -7.39 12.31 -5.53
CA GLY A 386 -8.67 12.32 -4.84
C GLY A 386 -9.85 12.61 -5.75
N PRO A 387 -11.04 12.08 -5.40
CA PRO A 387 -12.28 12.36 -6.11
C PRO A 387 -12.76 13.78 -5.83
N ILE A 388 -13.16 14.52 -6.87
CA ILE A 388 -13.68 15.89 -6.77
C ILE A 388 -15.11 15.86 -6.28
N ARG A 389 -15.26 15.65 -4.97
CA ARG A 389 -16.56 15.67 -4.28
C ARG A 389 -16.36 16.05 -2.81
N ALA A 390 -17.39 16.63 -2.19
CA ALA A 390 -17.32 16.95 -0.77
C ALA A 390 -16.98 15.71 0.09
N PRO A 391 -16.15 15.84 1.11
CA PRO A 391 -15.57 17.07 1.67
C PRO A 391 -14.29 17.58 0.97
N TYR A 392 -14.01 17.15 -0.25
CA TYR A 392 -12.84 17.52 -1.04
C TYR A 392 -11.53 17.12 -0.37
N SER A 393 -11.40 15.82 -0.16
CA SER A 393 -10.22 15.22 0.46
C SER A 393 -9.20 14.77 -0.57
N VAL A 394 -7.95 15.16 -0.37
CA VAL A 394 -6.80 14.66 -1.12
C VAL A 394 -6.08 13.60 -0.31
N TYR A 395 -5.57 12.58 -1.00
CA TYR A 395 -4.79 11.49 -0.42
C TYR A 395 -3.35 11.62 -0.91
N PHE A 396 -2.49 12.12 -0.02
CA PHE A 396 -1.06 12.25 -0.26
C PHE A 396 -0.34 10.96 0.16
N GLN A 397 0.65 10.54 -0.62
CA GLN A 397 1.44 9.35 -0.32
C GLN A 397 2.81 9.38 -0.99
N GLY A 398 3.74 8.59 -0.43
CA GLY A 398 5.02 8.31 -1.05
C GLY A 398 6.06 9.42 -0.94
N GLY A 399 7.08 9.21 -1.74
CA GLY A 399 8.32 9.96 -1.78
C GLY A 399 9.49 9.03 -1.52
N LEU A 400 10.29 8.70 -2.57
CA LEU A 400 11.41 7.76 -2.48
C LEU A 400 12.47 8.20 -1.46
N THR A 401 12.52 9.47 -1.15
CA THR A 401 13.35 10.03 -0.07
C THR A 401 12.53 11.00 0.76
N TRP A 402 12.87 11.12 2.04
CA TRP A 402 12.29 12.12 2.92
C TRP A 402 12.41 13.55 2.35
N PHE A 403 13.56 13.89 1.76
CA PHE A 403 13.78 15.23 1.22
C PHE A 403 12.85 15.54 0.06
N HIS A 404 12.57 14.56 -0.81
CA HIS A 404 11.61 14.71 -1.90
C HIS A 404 10.17 14.86 -1.38
N ALA A 405 9.76 14.01 -0.43
CA ALA A 405 8.44 14.12 0.20
C ALA A 405 8.25 15.49 0.87
N LYS A 406 9.25 15.98 1.63
CA LYS A 406 9.24 17.32 2.23
C LYS A 406 9.06 18.41 1.17
N THR A 407 9.83 18.35 0.09
CA THR A 407 9.77 19.32 -1.00
C THR A 407 8.38 19.34 -1.64
N GLY A 408 7.80 18.17 -1.92
CA GLY A 408 6.45 18.05 -2.46
C GLY A 408 5.39 18.73 -1.58
N ILE A 409 5.46 18.50 -0.28
CA ILE A 409 4.53 19.16 0.67
C ILE A 409 4.74 20.67 0.72
N LEU A 410 5.97 21.16 0.69
CA LEU A 410 6.23 22.60 0.65
C LEU A 410 5.74 23.23 -0.67
N MET A 411 5.88 22.55 -1.81
CA MET A 411 5.38 23.03 -3.09
C MET A 411 3.86 23.00 -3.16
N SER A 412 3.19 21.98 -2.58
CA SER A 412 1.73 21.98 -2.46
C SER A 412 1.23 23.13 -1.60
N LEU A 413 1.91 23.42 -0.50
CA LEU A 413 1.61 24.56 0.36
C LEU A 413 1.85 25.89 -0.35
N GLN A 414 2.93 26.03 -1.10
CA GLN A 414 3.23 27.21 -1.91
C GLN A 414 2.11 27.51 -2.90
N LYS A 415 1.60 26.48 -3.60
CA LYS A 415 0.48 26.65 -4.54
C LYS A 415 -0.81 27.13 -3.88
N LEU A 416 -1.13 26.61 -2.71
CA LEU A 416 -2.26 27.06 -1.91
C LEU A 416 -2.08 28.52 -1.42
N TYR A 417 -0.86 28.85 -0.99
CA TYR A 417 -0.51 30.20 -0.52
C TYR A 417 -0.58 31.25 -1.64
N GLU A 418 -0.03 30.94 -2.82
CA GLU A 418 -0.09 31.81 -4.02
C GLU A 418 -1.53 32.11 -4.46
N LYS A 419 -2.43 31.13 -4.32
CA LYS A 419 -3.86 31.30 -4.64
C LYS A 419 -4.68 31.97 -3.52
N GLY A 420 -4.05 32.29 -2.39
CA GLY A 420 -4.75 32.89 -1.24
C GLY A 420 -5.70 31.92 -0.51
N LEU A 421 -5.55 30.61 -0.74
CA LEU A 421 -6.38 29.57 -0.15
C LEU A 421 -5.94 29.21 1.28
N VAL A 422 -4.75 29.61 1.68
CA VAL A 422 -4.22 29.50 3.05
C VAL A 422 -3.51 30.78 3.44
N LYS A 423 -3.42 31.00 4.75
CA LYS A 423 -2.61 32.06 5.37
C LYS A 423 -1.55 31.41 6.24
N ILE A 424 -0.32 31.87 6.13
CA ILE A 424 0.85 31.39 6.87
C ILE A 424 1.27 32.41 7.92
#